data_f5fa0d0c88ce33807c15b3d61f44a6fb
#
_entry.id   f5fa0d0c88ce33807c15b3d61f44a6fb
#
_cell.length_a   1.000
_cell.length_b   1.000
_cell.length_c   1.000
_cell.angle_alpha   90.00
_cell.angle_beta   90.00
_cell.angle_gamma   90.00
#
_symmetry.space_group_name_H-M   'P 1'
#
loop_
_entity.id
_entity.type
_entity.pdbx_description
1 polymer ?
#
loop_
_entity_poly.entity_id
_entity_poly.type
_entity_poly.pdbx_seq_one_letter_code
_entity_poly.pdbx_strand_id
1 'polypeptide(L)'
;MLNKQQKGVVITSLKEDFSTSAASFVVNVKGLTVEKVEKLRKQLRQNDAHLQIAKVRLMKRALMGDDKESDFSPYMKEQIALVFAQKDAANIAKILCTFTKEADAFKVIAGYMDARLFDEKSIKAIAALPSREVMLAYLVGVLQSPMSEMVRVLQAMIAAHASTDNAQAVEEKKESE
;
A
#
# COMPACT_ATOMS: atom_id res chain seq x y z
N MET A 1 -35.86 -10.58 0.92
CA MET A 1 -35.48 -9.14 0.92
C MET A 1 -35.21 -8.70 2.35
N LEU A 2 -34.18 -7.90 2.60
CA LEU A 2 -33.87 -7.38 3.94
C LEU A 2 -35.00 -6.46 4.45
N ASN A 3 -35.44 -6.67 5.68
CA ASN A 3 -36.47 -5.88 6.34
C ASN A 3 -35.91 -4.48 6.70
N LYS A 4 -36.76 -3.49 6.98
CA LYS A 4 -36.35 -2.11 7.32
C LYS A 4 -35.41 -2.08 8.53
N GLN A 5 -35.68 -2.87 9.55
CA GLN A 5 -34.85 -3.00 10.75
C GLN A 5 -33.47 -3.58 10.42
N GLN A 6 -33.39 -4.66 9.63
CA GLN A 6 -32.14 -5.28 9.21
C GLN A 6 -31.25 -4.33 8.38
N LYS A 7 -31.86 -3.48 7.55
CA LYS A 7 -31.13 -2.44 6.83
C LYS A 7 -30.55 -1.39 7.78
N GLY A 8 -31.25 -1.04 8.84
CA GLY A 8 -30.77 -0.14 9.89
C GLY A 8 -29.52 -0.71 10.57
N VAL A 9 -29.57 -1.97 11.00
CA VAL A 9 -28.43 -2.65 11.64
C VAL A 9 -27.20 -2.67 10.72
N VAL A 10 -27.39 -2.98 9.42
CA VAL A 10 -26.28 -2.96 8.45
C VAL A 10 -25.68 -1.55 8.28
N ILE A 11 -26.51 -0.50 8.30
CA ILE A 11 -26.00 0.87 8.20
C ILE A 11 -25.22 1.24 9.46
N THR A 12 -25.67 0.83 10.64
CA THR A 12 -24.99 1.11 11.91
C THR A 12 -23.64 0.38 11.95
N SER A 13 -23.61 -0.92 11.62
CA SER A 13 -22.35 -1.67 11.57
C SER A 13 -21.35 -1.10 10.55
N LEU A 14 -21.83 -0.67 9.37
CA LEU A 14 -20.96 -0.01 8.38
C LEU A 14 -20.39 1.32 8.90
N LYS A 15 -21.18 2.13 9.62
CA LYS A 15 -20.69 3.38 10.24
C LYS A 15 -19.61 3.10 11.29
N GLU A 16 -19.84 2.12 12.14
CA GLU A 16 -18.87 1.68 13.15
C GLU A 16 -17.57 1.20 12.49
N ASP A 17 -17.67 0.38 11.44
CA ASP A 17 -16.52 -0.10 10.68
C ASP A 17 -15.75 1.06 10.03
N PHE A 18 -16.43 2.06 9.45
CA PHE A 18 -15.80 3.26 8.89
C PHE A 18 -15.13 4.15 9.94
N SER A 19 -15.68 4.23 11.15
CA SER A 19 -15.08 5.03 12.22
C SER A 19 -13.90 4.34 12.88
N THR A 20 -13.93 3.01 12.98
CA THR A 20 -12.90 2.21 13.65
C THR A 20 -11.72 1.88 12.72
N SER A 21 -11.96 1.83 11.41
CA SER A 21 -10.92 1.47 10.44
C SER A 21 -9.94 2.61 10.18
N ALA A 22 -8.65 2.29 10.14
CA ALA A 22 -7.58 3.20 9.73
C ALA A 22 -7.62 3.49 8.22
N ALA A 23 -8.04 2.51 7.42
CA ALA A 23 -8.22 2.67 5.98
C ALA A 23 -9.41 1.85 5.47
N SER A 24 -10.06 2.35 4.42
CA SER A 24 -11.14 1.66 3.72
C SER A 24 -10.87 1.64 2.22
N PHE A 25 -11.02 0.47 1.59
CA PHE A 25 -10.82 0.30 0.15
C PHE A 25 -12.11 -0.12 -0.53
N VAL A 26 -12.39 0.50 -1.67
CA VAL A 26 -13.51 0.15 -2.55
C VAL A 26 -12.98 -0.76 -3.65
N VAL A 27 -13.50 -1.98 -3.71
CA VAL A 27 -13.07 -3.00 -4.65
C VAL A 27 -14.24 -3.50 -5.48
N ASN A 28 -14.00 -3.80 -6.75
CA ASN A 28 -14.97 -4.43 -7.63
C ASN A 28 -14.85 -5.95 -7.50
N VAL A 29 -15.95 -6.62 -7.20
CA VAL A 29 -16.01 -8.10 -7.02
C VAL A 29 -16.83 -8.79 -8.13
N LYS A 30 -17.19 -8.07 -9.18
CA LYS A 30 -17.99 -8.59 -10.28
C LYS A 30 -17.23 -9.69 -11.02
N GLY A 31 -17.83 -10.88 -11.12
CA GLY A 31 -17.26 -12.02 -11.85
C GLY A 31 -16.25 -12.87 -11.07
N LEU A 32 -16.11 -12.66 -9.75
CA LEU A 32 -15.28 -13.52 -8.91
C LEU A 32 -16.04 -14.82 -8.55
N THR A 33 -15.32 -15.93 -8.53
CA THR A 33 -15.83 -17.20 -7.99
C THR A 33 -15.86 -17.16 -6.47
N VAL A 34 -16.75 -17.98 -5.86
CA VAL A 34 -16.87 -18.05 -4.40
C VAL A 34 -15.56 -18.47 -3.75
N GLU A 35 -14.83 -19.42 -4.34
CA GLU A 35 -13.53 -19.87 -3.84
C GLU A 35 -12.50 -18.74 -3.75
N LYS A 36 -12.43 -17.87 -4.77
CA LYS A 36 -11.52 -16.71 -4.77
C LYS A 36 -11.90 -15.70 -3.70
N VAL A 37 -13.19 -15.45 -3.51
CA VAL A 37 -13.68 -14.55 -2.45
C VAL A 37 -13.36 -15.11 -1.07
N GLU A 38 -13.49 -16.41 -0.86
CA GLU A 38 -13.13 -17.04 0.43
C GLU A 38 -11.62 -17.00 0.70
N LYS A 39 -10.79 -17.24 -0.31
CA LYS A 39 -9.33 -17.08 -0.19
C LYS A 39 -8.96 -15.65 0.22
N LEU A 40 -9.54 -14.66 -0.47
CA LEU A 40 -9.33 -13.26 -0.14
C LEU A 40 -9.75 -12.94 1.30
N ARG A 41 -10.93 -13.41 1.73
CA ARG A 41 -11.40 -13.21 3.11
C ARG A 41 -10.47 -13.83 4.14
N LYS A 42 -9.92 -15.02 3.88
CA LYS A 42 -8.94 -15.67 4.77
C LYS A 42 -7.67 -14.83 4.89
N GLN A 43 -7.12 -14.36 3.78
CA GLN A 43 -5.92 -13.52 3.76
C GLN A 43 -6.14 -12.17 4.48
N LEU A 44 -7.30 -11.54 4.27
CA LEU A 44 -7.65 -10.28 4.93
C LEU A 44 -7.80 -10.46 6.45
N ARG A 45 -8.48 -11.51 6.91
CA ARG A 45 -8.64 -11.80 8.35
C ARG A 45 -7.32 -12.04 9.06
N GLN A 46 -6.33 -12.65 8.40
CA GLN A 46 -5.00 -12.86 8.95
C GLN A 46 -4.24 -11.55 9.19
N ASN A 47 -4.64 -10.47 8.50
CA ASN A 47 -4.02 -9.15 8.58
C ASN A 47 -4.95 -8.09 9.20
N ASP A 48 -5.82 -8.49 10.12
CA ASP A 48 -6.76 -7.61 10.83
C ASP A 48 -7.62 -6.74 9.89
N ALA A 49 -8.05 -7.33 8.77
CA ALA A 49 -8.96 -6.68 7.83
C ALA A 49 -10.17 -7.56 7.52
N HIS A 50 -11.28 -6.93 7.16
CA HIS A 50 -12.47 -7.65 6.76
C HIS A 50 -13.08 -7.09 5.49
N LEU A 51 -13.67 -8.00 4.71
CA LEU A 51 -14.37 -7.69 3.47
C LEU A 51 -15.86 -7.75 3.71
N GLN A 52 -16.55 -6.63 3.50
CA GLN A 52 -17.98 -6.51 3.64
C GLN A 52 -18.63 -6.18 2.29
N ILE A 53 -19.63 -6.99 1.93
CA ILE A 53 -20.42 -6.81 0.71
C ILE A 53 -21.79 -6.31 1.12
N ALA A 54 -22.15 -5.11 0.70
CA ALA A 54 -23.46 -4.54 0.96
C ALA A 54 -24.02 -3.87 -0.30
N LYS A 55 -25.30 -3.52 -0.26
CA LYS A 55 -25.90 -2.76 -1.36
C LYS A 55 -25.34 -1.35 -1.40
N VAL A 56 -24.92 -0.88 -2.57
CA VAL A 56 -24.38 0.48 -2.80
C VAL A 56 -25.22 1.58 -2.15
N ARG A 57 -26.57 1.46 -2.20
CA ARG A 57 -27.46 2.42 -1.56
C ARG A 57 -27.35 2.45 -0.02
N LEU A 58 -27.02 1.32 0.62
CA LEU A 58 -26.80 1.26 2.07
C LEU A 58 -25.43 1.82 2.43
N MET A 59 -24.42 1.52 1.62
CA MET A 59 -23.09 2.08 1.77
C MET A 59 -23.10 3.60 1.66
N LYS A 60 -23.78 4.16 0.64
CA LYS A 60 -23.96 5.61 0.51
C LYS A 60 -24.66 6.22 1.73
N ARG A 61 -25.72 5.59 2.25
CA ARG A 61 -26.41 6.07 3.45
C ARG A 61 -25.55 5.97 4.73
N ALA A 62 -24.66 5.00 4.81
CA ALA A 62 -23.74 4.89 5.94
C ALA A 62 -22.70 6.02 5.95
N LEU A 63 -22.30 6.50 4.77
CA LEU A 63 -21.40 7.64 4.60
C LEU A 63 -22.11 9.01 4.68
N MET A 64 -23.45 9.04 4.55
CA MET A 64 -24.24 10.26 4.68
C MET A 64 -24.04 10.91 6.05
N GLY A 65 -23.47 12.10 6.06
CA GLY A 65 -23.14 12.86 7.25
C GLY A 65 -21.65 12.94 7.58
N ASP A 66 -20.80 12.20 6.89
CA ASP A 66 -19.36 12.35 6.95
C ASP A 66 -18.85 13.05 5.69
N ASP A 67 -17.78 13.85 5.79
CA ASP A 67 -17.12 14.53 4.65
C ASP A 67 -16.66 13.57 3.56
N LYS A 68 -16.64 12.28 3.89
CA LYS A 68 -16.29 11.15 3.00
C LYS A 68 -17.32 10.88 1.89
N GLU A 69 -18.54 11.38 2.01
CA GLU A 69 -19.64 11.07 1.05
C GLU A 69 -19.35 11.63 -0.34
N SER A 70 -18.89 12.87 -0.42
CA SER A 70 -18.61 13.57 -1.68
C SER A 70 -17.54 12.85 -2.49
N ASP A 71 -16.53 12.30 -1.81
CA ASP A 71 -15.35 11.73 -2.43
C ASP A 71 -15.60 10.30 -2.95
N PHE A 72 -16.37 9.50 -2.24
CA PHE A 72 -16.68 8.12 -2.63
C PHE A 72 -17.85 7.98 -3.61
N SER A 73 -18.74 8.95 -3.68
CA SER A 73 -19.98 8.87 -4.49
C SER A 73 -19.75 8.50 -5.96
N PRO A 74 -18.75 9.07 -6.68
CA PRO A 74 -18.48 8.74 -8.07
C PRO A 74 -17.96 7.31 -8.28
N TYR A 75 -17.26 6.74 -7.29
CA TYR A 75 -16.63 5.43 -7.36
C TYR A 75 -17.56 4.28 -6.95
N MET A 76 -18.66 4.59 -6.27
CA MET A 76 -19.67 3.61 -5.86
C MET A 76 -20.67 3.29 -6.98
N LYS A 77 -20.17 2.65 -8.03
CA LYS A 77 -20.98 2.13 -9.14
C LYS A 77 -20.81 0.62 -9.21
N GLU A 78 -21.80 -0.09 -9.75
CA GLU A 78 -21.78 -1.55 -9.97
C GLU A 78 -21.72 -2.41 -8.70
N GLN A 79 -21.09 -3.61 -8.82
CA GLN A 79 -20.96 -4.61 -7.74
C GLN A 79 -19.67 -4.39 -6.98
N ILE A 80 -19.75 -3.57 -5.96
CA ILE A 80 -18.61 -3.23 -5.11
C ILE A 80 -18.67 -3.94 -3.75
N ALA A 81 -17.50 -4.15 -3.19
CA ALA A 81 -17.30 -4.52 -1.80
C ALA A 81 -16.41 -3.48 -1.11
N LEU A 82 -16.53 -3.39 0.20
CA LEU A 82 -15.67 -2.58 1.05
C LEU A 82 -14.71 -3.48 1.80
N VAL A 83 -13.45 -3.10 1.84
CA VAL A 83 -12.42 -3.72 2.65
C VAL A 83 -12.00 -2.73 3.72
N PHE A 84 -12.15 -3.09 4.97
CA PHE A 84 -11.79 -2.28 6.12
C PHE A 84 -10.50 -2.80 6.72
N ALA A 85 -9.53 -1.91 6.90
CA ALA A 85 -8.24 -2.16 7.50
C ALA A 85 -8.19 -1.53 8.90
N GLN A 86 -7.88 -2.33 9.94
CA GLN A 86 -7.80 -1.80 11.30
C GLN A 86 -6.42 -1.25 11.66
N LYS A 87 -5.34 -1.89 11.19
CA LYS A 87 -3.97 -1.52 11.57
C LYS A 87 -3.12 -1.08 10.38
N ASP A 88 -2.82 -1.99 9.46
CA ASP A 88 -1.83 -1.80 8.40
C ASP A 88 -2.46 -1.66 7.01
N ALA A 89 -2.74 -0.43 6.61
CA ALA A 89 -3.30 -0.12 5.30
C ALA A 89 -2.37 -0.53 4.14
N ALA A 90 -1.04 -0.40 4.30
CA ALA A 90 -0.06 -0.74 3.28
C ALA A 90 0.00 -2.24 2.98
N ASN A 91 -0.02 -3.09 4.02
CA ASN A 91 -0.05 -4.54 3.85
C ASN A 91 -1.32 -5.00 3.15
N ILE A 92 -2.47 -4.40 3.49
CA ILE A 92 -3.74 -4.71 2.86
C ILE A 92 -3.76 -4.27 1.40
N ALA A 93 -3.27 -3.07 1.08
CA ALA A 93 -3.10 -2.62 -0.29
C ALA A 93 -2.23 -3.59 -1.11
N LYS A 94 -1.15 -4.13 -0.51
CA LYS A 94 -0.28 -5.14 -1.13
C LYS A 94 -1.02 -6.43 -1.44
N ILE A 95 -1.80 -6.95 -0.49
CA ILE A 95 -2.63 -8.16 -0.67
C ILE A 95 -3.65 -7.93 -1.79
N LEU A 96 -4.35 -6.80 -1.78
CA LEU A 96 -5.33 -6.46 -2.81
C LEU A 96 -4.69 -6.34 -4.20
N CYS A 97 -3.51 -5.72 -4.32
CA CYS A 97 -2.79 -5.62 -5.58
C CYS A 97 -2.24 -6.96 -6.06
N THR A 98 -1.78 -7.84 -5.17
CA THR A 98 -1.36 -9.20 -5.51
C THR A 98 -2.55 -10.01 -6.02
N PHE A 99 -3.69 -9.92 -5.33
CA PHE A 99 -4.92 -10.59 -5.73
C PHE A 99 -5.47 -10.06 -7.07
N THR A 100 -5.28 -8.78 -7.38
CA THR A 100 -5.63 -8.21 -8.69
C THR A 100 -4.83 -8.86 -9.83
N LYS A 101 -3.58 -9.28 -9.57
CA LYS A 101 -2.77 -10.01 -10.55
C LYS A 101 -3.21 -11.47 -10.75
N GLU A 102 -3.78 -12.09 -9.71
CA GLU A 102 -4.28 -13.48 -9.74
C GLU A 102 -5.68 -13.58 -10.35
N ALA A 103 -6.46 -12.52 -10.30
CA ALA A 103 -7.86 -12.48 -10.71
C ALA A 103 -8.15 -11.21 -11.51
N ASP A 104 -8.18 -11.31 -12.85
CA ASP A 104 -8.46 -10.19 -13.76
C ASP A 104 -9.83 -9.51 -13.52
N ALA A 105 -10.78 -10.26 -12.96
CA ALA A 105 -12.11 -9.74 -12.62
C ALA A 105 -12.11 -8.83 -11.38
N PHE A 106 -11.05 -8.90 -10.54
CA PHE A 106 -10.94 -8.09 -9.35
C PHE A 106 -10.19 -6.80 -9.63
N LYS A 107 -10.78 -5.66 -9.27
CA LYS A 107 -10.14 -4.34 -9.45
C LYS A 107 -10.32 -3.51 -8.19
N VAL A 108 -9.26 -2.89 -7.73
CA VAL A 108 -9.31 -1.87 -6.70
C VAL A 108 -9.65 -0.54 -7.38
N ILE A 109 -10.73 0.11 -6.94
CA ILE A 109 -11.24 1.33 -7.57
C ILE A 109 -10.68 2.56 -6.86
N ALA A 110 -10.83 2.62 -5.55
CA ALA A 110 -10.42 3.75 -4.73
C ALA A 110 -10.11 3.26 -3.31
N GLY A 111 -9.34 4.04 -2.56
CA GLY A 111 -9.09 3.83 -1.15
C GLY A 111 -9.18 5.15 -0.40
N TYR A 112 -9.54 5.07 0.87
CA TYR A 112 -9.58 6.20 1.78
C TYR A 112 -8.73 5.89 3.00
N MET A 113 -7.76 6.72 3.26
CA MET A 113 -6.81 6.58 4.35
C MET A 113 -6.37 7.97 4.81
N ASP A 114 -6.26 8.19 6.12
CA ASP A 114 -5.82 9.47 6.71
C ASP A 114 -6.58 10.70 6.17
N ALA A 115 -7.90 10.58 6.05
CA ALA A 115 -8.78 11.63 5.51
C ALA A 115 -8.47 12.06 4.06
N ARG A 116 -7.82 11.19 3.26
CA ARG A 116 -7.51 11.42 1.86
C ARG A 116 -8.02 10.29 0.98
N LEU A 117 -8.49 10.65 -0.20
CA LEU A 117 -8.87 9.71 -1.24
C LEU A 117 -7.66 9.34 -2.09
N PHE A 118 -7.48 8.06 -2.35
CA PHE A 118 -6.43 7.51 -3.20
C PHE A 118 -7.03 6.80 -4.41
N ASP A 119 -6.57 7.16 -5.58
CA ASP A 119 -6.91 6.50 -6.84
C ASP A 119 -6.17 5.17 -6.98
N GLU A 120 -6.57 4.36 -7.94
CA GLU A 120 -5.95 3.08 -8.28
C GLU A 120 -4.41 3.18 -8.44
N LYS A 121 -3.92 4.25 -9.09
CA LYS A 121 -2.47 4.47 -9.30
C LYS A 121 -1.74 4.68 -7.98
N SER A 122 -2.30 5.49 -7.10
CA SER A 122 -1.76 5.78 -5.78
C SER A 122 -1.76 4.54 -4.88
N ILE A 123 -2.82 3.72 -4.94
CA ILE A 123 -2.90 2.45 -4.20
C ILE A 123 -1.83 1.47 -4.69
N LYS A 124 -1.58 1.38 -6.00
CA LYS A 124 -0.48 0.57 -6.54
C LYS A 124 0.89 1.06 -6.06
N ALA A 125 1.10 2.37 -5.97
CA ALA A 125 2.33 2.94 -5.42
C ALA A 125 2.50 2.59 -3.92
N ILE A 126 1.42 2.69 -3.12
CA ILE A 126 1.43 2.28 -1.71
C ILE A 126 1.70 0.79 -1.56
N ALA A 127 1.11 -0.05 -2.41
CA ALA A 127 1.35 -1.49 -2.40
C ALA A 127 2.79 -1.89 -2.77
N ALA A 128 3.52 -1.04 -3.49
CA ALA A 128 4.93 -1.24 -3.80
C ALA A 128 5.86 -0.90 -2.62
N LEU A 129 5.38 -0.19 -1.60
CA LEU A 129 6.18 0.16 -0.43
C LEU A 129 6.53 -1.09 0.38
N PRO A 130 7.74 -1.17 0.94
CA PRO A 130 8.12 -2.23 1.87
C PRO A 130 7.36 -2.08 3.20
N SER A 131 7.58 -3.04 4.11
CA SER A 131 6.99 -2.97 5.45
C SER A 131 7.45 -1.72 6.22
N ARG A 132 6.69 -1.31 7.23
CA ARG A 132 7.01 -0.15 8.07
C ARG A 132 8.42 -0.21 8.66
N GLU A 133 8.83 -1.40 9.12
CA GLU A 133 10.16 -1.62 9.69
C GLU A 133 11.28 -1.40 8.67
N VAL A 134 11.07 -1.91 7.45
CA VAL A 134 12.02 -1.72 6.36
C VAL A 134 12.09 -0.26 5.93
N MET A 135 10.96 0.46 5.89
CA MET A 135 10.97 1.90 5.61
C MET A 135 11.73 2.70 6.67
N LEU A 136 11.57 2.36 7.95
CA LEU A 136 12.35 2.96 9.03
C LEU A 136 13.85 2.67 8.88
N ALA A 137 14.22 1.44 8.51
CA ALA A 137 15.61 1.08 8.24
C ALA A 137 16.19 1.88 7.05
N TYR A 138 15.43 2.07 5.98
CA TYR A 138 15.84 2.94 4.86
C TYR A 138 16.05 4.38 5.30
N LEU A 139 15.15 4.92 6.11
CA LEU A 139 15.26 6.30 6.62
C LEU A 139 16.55 6.49 7.42
N VAL A 140 16.87 5.56 8.33
CA VAL A 140 18.12 5.57 9.09
C VAL A 140 19.33 5.44 8.15
N GLY A 141 19.27 4.55 7.15
CA GLY A 141 20.32 4.38 6.14
C GLY A 141 20.59 5.66 5.35
N VAL A 142 19.53 6.37 4.93
CA VAL A 142 19.66 7.66 4.21
C VAL A 142 20.29 8.74 5.10
N LEU A 143 19.97 8.77 6.39
CA LEU A 143 20.61 9.71 7.33
C LEU A 143 22.10 9.42 7.53
N GLN A 144 22.52 8.17 7.42
CA GLN A 144 23.94 7.76 7.51
C GLN A 144 24.70 7.89 6.18
N SER A 145 23.98 8.00 5.05
CA SER A 145 24.56 8.03 3.70
C SER A 145 25.64 9.12 3.53
N PRO A 146 25.48 10.38 3.98
CA PRO A 146 26.51 11.40 3.79
C PRO A 146 27.85 11.04 4.41
N MET A 147 27.83 10.42 5.61
CA MET A 147 29.07 10.01 6.28
C MET A 147 29.76 8.87 5.53
N SER A 148 29.00 7.90 5.08
CA SER A 148 29.50 6.75 4.30
C SER A 148 30.05 7.18 2.94
N GLU A 149 29.41 8.16 2.29
CA GLU A 149 29.89 8.71 1.02
C GLU A 149 31.21 9.46 1.18
N MET A 150 31.38 10.25 2.24
CA MET A 150 32.64 10.92 2.53
C MET A 150 33.79 9.90 2.70
N VAL A 151 33.55 8.83 3.48
CA VAL A 151 34.56 7.77 3.68
C VAL A 151 34.91 7.10 2.35
N ARG A 152 33.90 6.82 1.50
CA ARG A 152 34.13 6.20 0.19
C ARG A 152 34.91 7.09 -0.77
N VAL A 153 34.68 8.41 -0.74
CA VAL A 153 35.44 9.38 -1.53
C VAL A 153 36.88 9.45 -1.05
N LEU A 154 37.11 9.49 0.26
CA LEU A 154 38.48 9.48 0.82
C LEU A 154 39.23 8.18 0.46
N GLN A 155 38.57 7.03 0.55
CA GLN A 155 39.13 5.76 0.14
C GLN A 155 39.49 5.72 -1.36
N ALA A 156 38.60 6.28 -2.20
CA ALA A 156 38.83 6.36 -3.64
C ALA A 156 40.03 7.30 -3.96
N MET A 157 40.16 8.41 -3.22
CA MET A 157 41.34 9.30 -3.36
C MET A 157 42.66 8.59 -2.95
N ILE A 158 42.65 7.88 -1.83
CA ILE A 158 43.83 7.11 -1.39
C ILE A 158 44.19 6.05 -2.43
N ALA A 159 43.20 5.32 -2.96
CA ALA A 159 43.45 4.32 -4.00
C ALA A 159 44.00 4.95 -5.30
N ALA A 160 43.51 6.13 -5.68
CA ALA A 160 44.01 6.86 -6.85
C ALA A 160 45.46 7.31 -6.64
N HIS A 161 45.81 7.85 -5.48
CA HIS A 161 47.18 8.24 -5.17
C HIS A 161 48.13 7.02 -5.14
N ALA A 162 47.73 5.92 -4.50
CA ALA A 162 48.51 4.69 -4.47
C ALA A 162 48.76 4.09 -5.86
N SER A 163 47.83 4.21 -6.80
CA SER A 163 48.01 3.80 -8.18
C SER A 163 48.94 4.71 -8.97
N THR A 164 48.95 6.02 -8.66
CA THR A 164 49.85 7.00 -9.28
C THR A 164 51.31 6.81 -8.81
N ASP A 165 51.48 6.59 -7.51
CA ASP A 165 52.82 6.34 -6.92
C ASP A 165 53.41 5.04 -7.46
N ASN A 166 52.61 3.96 -7.64
CA ASN A 166 53.07 2.74 -8.26
C ASN A 166 53.42 2.90 -9.75
N ALA A 167 52.69 3.75 -10.48
CA ALA A 167 53.02 4.03 -11.88
C ALA A 167 54.36 4.80 -12.02
N GLN A 168 54.60 5.77 -11.15
CA GLN A 168 55.85 6.55 -11.14
C GLN A 168 57.05 5.68 -10.72
N ALA A 169 56.89 4.80 -9.73
CA ALA A 169 57.95 3.86 -9.32
C ALA A 169 58.31 2.81 -10.38
N VAL A 170 57.39 2.52 -11.33
CA VAL A 170 57.66 1.61 -12.46
C VAL A 170 58.35 2.37 -13.61
N GLU A 171 58.06 3.66 -13.82
CA GLU A 171 58.76 4.48 -14.80
C GLU A 171 60.19 4.81 -14.38
N GLU A 172 60.44 5.16 -13.11
CA GLU A 172 61.81 5.38 -12.60
C GLU A 172 62.71 4.12 -12.67
N LYS A 173 62.15 2.92 -12.58
CA LYS A 173 62.89 1.66 -12.74
C LYS A 173 63.22 1.36 -14.21
N LYS A 174 62.48 1.88 -15.17
CA LYS A 174 62.75 1.69 -16.61
C LYS A 174 63.75 2.67 -17.19
N GLU A 175 63.95 3.82 -16.54
CA GLU A 175 64.97 4.81 -16.94
C GLU A 175 66.36 4.53 -16.33
N SER A 176 66.44 3.59 -15.39
CA SER A 176 67.68 3.21 -14.70
C SER A 176 68.34 1.91 -15.22
N GLU A 177 67.79 1.29 -16.27
CA GLU A 177 68.36 0.17 -17.02
C GLU A 177 68.83 0.59 -18.43
#